data_523f0087f08b12791984a9fb1d38b1fa
#
_entry.id   523f0087f08b12791984a9fb1d38b1fa
#
_cell.length_a   1.000
_cell.length_b   1.000
_cell.length_c   1.000
_cell.angle_alpha   90.00
_cell.angle_beta   90.00
_cell.angle_gamma   90.00
#
_symmetry.space_group_name_H-M   'P 1'
#
loop_
_entity.id
_entity.type
_entity.pdbx_description
1 polymer ?
#
loop_
_entity_poly.entity_id
_entity_poly.type
_entity_poly.pdbx_seq_one_letter_code
_entity_poly.pdbx_strand_id
1 'polypeptide(L)'
;YFPTLEKGKIMKKRDNLPLNYKERLNSRTSFLVSIAVLVVLCLVFNQMDYTMIRQPAAQAKKAADLQKQKEEEAAATTQEVTTATVLAVGDNLVQPSLLASGQSETGAWNYDSVYANLKSDIQAADIAMVNQETPFTTDHSAVSGTAPYATPTEIGDALVNAGFNVVTSATALIDDNGSSMINETLNYWETSHPDVTLVGIHKNQSGIDTPKIVEINGIKIAFLNYTFPSYGSQTVSSGDSTDNSNGSANDSASSDTSDSSTGDADSSGSTDTSTSGKGS
;
A
#
# COMPACT_ATOMS: atom_id res chain seq x y z
N TYR A 1 -4.47 -6.01 -106.71
CA TYR A 1 -5.85 -5.58 -107.19
C TYR A 1 -6.75 -5.45 -105.99
N PHE A 2 -6.90 -4.27 -105.47
CA PHE A 2 -7.95 -3.93 -104.49
C PHE A 2 -9.10 -3.20 -105.26
N PRO A 3 -10.35 -3.61 -105.06
CA PRO A 3 -11.44 -2.87 -105.62
C PRO A 3 -11.78 -1.62 -104.74
N THR A 4 -11.75 -0.48 -105.35
CA THR A 4 -12.24 0.81 -104.86
C THR A 4 -13.70 0.72 -104.43
N LEU A 5 -13.99 0.78 -103.17
CA LEU A 5 -15.41 0.95 -102.69
C LEU A 5 -15.92 2.33 -102.91
N GLU A 6 -16.92 2.41 -103.77
CA GLU A 6 -17.68 3.61 -104.10
C GLU A 6 -18.36 4.29 -102.88
N LYS A 7 -17.81 5.41 -102.47
CA LYS A 7 -18.32 6.26 -101.37
C LYS A 7 -19.65 6.97 -101.69
N GLY A 8 -20.35 6.58 -102.75
CA GLY A 8 -21.50 7.33 -103.27
C GLY A 8 -22.91 6.79 -102.93
N LYS A 9 -23.06 5.64 -102.35
CA LYS A 9 -24.38 4.99 -102.20
C LYS A 9 -25.00 4.97 -100.83
N ILE A 10 -24.29 5.37 -99.77
CA ILE A 10 -24.84 5.30 -98.39
C ILE A 10 -25.63 6.58 -98.00
N MET A 11 -25.43 7.71 -98.70
CA MET A 11 -26.13 8.95 -98.38
C MET A 11 -27.53 9.11 -99.03
N LYS A 12 -27.88 8.31 -100.03
CA LYS A 12 -29.20 8.44 -100.72
C LYS A 12 -30.34 7.65 -100.03
N LYS A 13 -30.07 6.83 -99.01
CA LYS A 13 -31.11 6.04 -98.36
C LYS A 13 -31.78 6.74 -97.14
N ARG A 14 -31.23 7.91 -96.78
CA ARG A 14 -31.78 8.67 -95.65
C ARG A 14 -32.84 9.66 -95.97
N ASP A 15 -32.87 10.10 -97.26
CA ASP A 15 -33.78 11.15 -97.69
C ASP A 15 -35.20 10.68 -98.09
N ASN A 16 -35.40 9.36 -98.15
CA ASN A 16 -36.69 8.78 -98.53
C ASN A 16 -37.44 8.12 -97.37
N LEU A 17 -37.08 8.48 -96.09
CA LEU A 17 -37.90 8.05 -94.99
C LEU A 17 -39.19 8.86 -94.93
N PRO A 18 -40.36 8.21 -94.70
CA PRO A 18 -41.63 8.88 -94.58
C PRO A 18 -41.59 9.92 -93.45
N LEU A 19 -42.20 11.06 -93.62
CA LEU A 19 -42.23 12.21 -92.71
C LEU A 19 -42.55 11.79 -91.26
N ASN A 20 -43.42 10.82 -91.04
CA ASN A 20 -43.81 10.32 -89.77
C ASN A 20 -42.66 9.53 -89.04
N TYR A 21 -41.71 8.99 -89.80
CA TYR A 21 -40.51 8.32 -89.16
C TYR A 21 -39.48 9.34 -88.71
N LYS A 22 -39.27 10.45 -89.42
CA LYS A 22 -38.40 11.55 -89.00
C LYS A 22 -38.93 12.22 -87.71
N GLU A 23 -40.23 12.45 -87.63
CA GLU A 23 -40.82 12.97 -86.40
C GLU A 23 -40.76 12.03 -85.21
N ARG A 24 -40.96 10.74 -85.40
CA ARG A 24 -40.80 9.73 -84.39
C ARG A 24 -39.36 9.57 -83.93
N LEU A 25 -38.38 9.70 -84.82
CA LEU A 25 -36.98 9.65 -84.51
C LEU A 25 -36.55 10.86 -83.67
N ASN A 26 -37.00 12.09 -84.10
CA ASN A 26 -36.77 13.30 -83.33
C ASN A 26 -37.44 13.28 -81.95
N SER A 27 -38.65 12.73 -81.86
CA SER A 27 -39.33 12.56 -80.56
C SER A 27 -38.62 11.63 -79.65
N ARG A 28 -38.09 10.48 -80.15
CA ARG A 28 -37.32 9.53 -79.36
C ARG A 28 -35.99 10.10 -78.93
N THR A 29 -35.29 10.84 -79.79
CA THR A 29 -34.02 11.48 -79.44
C THR A 29 -34.27 12.62 -78.43
N SER A 30 -35.31 13.42 -78.57
CA SER A 30 -35.68 14.43 -77.59
C SER A 30 -36.03 13.83 -76.24
N PHE A 31 -36.77 12.73 -76.25
CA PHE A 31 -37.07 11.97 -74.94
C PHE A 31 -35.84 11.46 -74.30
N LEU A 32 -34.90 10.86 -75.03
CA LEU A 32 -33.62 10.36 -74.47
C LEU A 32 -32.76 11.51 -73.93
N VAL A 33 -32.72 12.66 -74.63
CA VAL A 33 -32.02 13.85 -74.16
C VAL A 33 -32.63 14.37 -72.84
N SER A 34 -33.99 14.42 -72.77
CA SER A 34 -34.67 14.81 -71.51
C SER A 34 -34.40 13.93 -70.37
N ILE A 35 -34.35 12.59 -70.56
CA ILE A 35 -33.94 11.64 -69.52
C ILE A 35 -32.51 11.89 -69.12
N ALA A 36 -31.58 12.07 -70.04
CA ALA A 36 -30.19 12.35 -69.75
C ALA A 36 -30.00 13.63 -68.91
N VAL A 37 -30.72 14.68 -69.27
CA VAL A 37 -30.71 15.92 -68.47
C VAL A 37 -31.27 15.72 -67.08
N LEU A 38 -32.36 14.96 -66.94
CA LEU A 38 -32.96 14.68 -65.67
C LEU A 38 -32.04 13.86 -64.79
N VAL A 39 -31.32 12.82 -65.29
CA VAL A 39 -30.31 12.09 -64.62
C VAL A 39 -29.16 12.96 -64.16
N VAL A 40 -28.67 13.87 -65.04
CA VAL A 40 -27.60 14.81 -64.66
C VAL A 40 -28.05 15.70 -63.49
N LEU A 41 -29.26 16.24 -63.56
CA LEU A 41 -29.85 17.08 -62.52
C LEU A 41 -29.94 16.28 -61.18
N CYS A 42 -30.42 15.06 -61.25
CA CYS A 42 -30.46 14.20 -60.04
C CYS A 42 -29.08 13.96 -59.45
N LEU A 43 -28.06 13.73 -60.28
CA LEU A 43 -26.68 13.59 -59.82
C LEU A 43 -26.14 14.86 -59.18
N VAL A 44 -26.41 16.04 -59.81
CA VAL A 44 -26.01 17.33 -59.25
C VAL A 44 -26.72 17.61 -57.93
N PHE A 45 -28.02 17.35 -57.82
CA PHE A 45 -28.76 17.50 -56.58
C PHE A 45 -28.23 16.55 -55.47
N ASN A 46 -27.96 15.30 -55.81
CA ASN A 46 -27.38 14.35 -54.86
C ASN A 46 -25.98 14.79 -54.38
N GLN A 47 -25.18 15.32 -55.29
CA GLN A 47 -23.85 15.86 -54.97
C GLN A 47 -23.96 17.12 -54.10
N MET A 48 -24.93 18.01 -54.37
CA MET A 48 -25.19 19.18 -53.53
C MET A 48 -25.67 18.78 -52.12
N ASP A 49 -26.60 17.82 -52.02
CA ASP A 49 -27.07 17.31 -50.73
C ASP A 49 -25.91 16.72 -49.94
N TYR A 50 -25.07 15.94 -50.58
CA TYR A 50 -23.90 15.33 -49.94
C TYR A 50 -22.89 16.38 -49.45
N THR A 51 -22.56 17.39 -50.28
CA THR A 51 -21.53 18.38 -49.93
C THR A 51 -22.02 19.46 -48.98
N MET A 52 -23.29 19.90 -49.13
CA MET A 52 -23.82 21.02 -48.36
C MET A 52 -24.51 20.61 -47.06
N ILE A 53 -25.07 19.42 -46.99
CA ILE A 53 -25.86 18.99 -45.83
C ILE A 53 -25.19 17.84 -45.08
N ARG A 54 -24.85 16.76 -45.78
CA ARG A 54 -24.35 15.55 -45.11
C ARG A 54 -22.91 15.64 -44.64
N GLN A 55 -22.01 16.27 -45.42
CA GLN A 55 -20.61 16.45 -44.99
C GLN A 55 -20.49 17.38 -43.77
N PRO A 56 -21.11 18.55 -43.72
CA PRO A 56 -21.04 19.42 -42.55
C PRO A 56 -21.63 18.76 -41.30
N ALA A 57 -22.75 18.05 -41.44
CA ALA A 57 -23.37 17.32 -40.34
C ALA A 57 -22.47 16.19 -39.79
N ALA A 58 -21.80 15.46 -40.68
CA ALA A 58 -20.85 14.42 -40.29
C ALA A 58 -19.60 14.99 -39.60
N GLN A 59 -19.10 16.15 -40.09
CA GLN A 59 -17.97 16.84 -39.46
C GLN A 59 -18.36 17.43 -38.10
N ALA A 60 -19.56 18.03 -38.00
CA ALA A 60 -20.07 18.54 -36.72
C ALA A 60 -20.23 17.42 -35.68
N LYS A 61 -20.75 16.26 -36.10
CA LYS A 61 -20.86 15.10 -35.22
C LYS A 61 -19.50 14.62 -34.76
N LYS A 62 -18.52 14.46 -35.65
CA LYS A 62 -17.15 14.09 -35.29
C LYS A 62 -16.49 15.09 -34.33
N ALA A 63 -16.73 16.40 -34.57
CA ALA A 63 -16.20 17.43 -33.68
C ALA A 63 -16.83 17.36 -32.28
N ALA A 64 -18.15 17.14 -32.21
CA ALA A 64 -18.86 16.96 -30.94
C ALA A 64 -18.40 15.69 -30.19
N ASP A 65 -18.24 14.57 -30.89
CA ASP A 65 -17.77 13.30 -30.30
C ASP A 65 -16.32 13.47 -29.79
N LEU A 66 -15.45 14.17 -30.55
CA LEU A 66 -14.07 14.45 -30.13
C LEU A 66 -14.03 15.40 -28.93
N GLN A 67 -14.92 16.38 -28.89
CA GLN A 67 -15.00 17.30 -27.75
C GLN A 67 -15.49 16.58 -26.50
N LYS A 68 -16.50 15.72 -26.63
CA LYS A 68 -16.98 14.87 -25.53
C LYS A 68 -15.91 13.94 -25.02
N GLN A 69 -15.13 13.33 -25.91
CA GLN A 69 -14.00 12.46 -25.53
C GLN A 69 -12.91 13.24 -24.78
N LYS A 70 -12.61 14.49 -25.22
CA LYS A 70 -11.66 15.36 -24.51
C LYS A 70 -12.18 15.80 -23.14
N GLU A 71 -13.47 16.05 -23.02
CA GLU A 71 -14.11 16.40 -21.74
C GLU A 71 -14.11 15.19 -20.77
N GLU A 72 -14.39 13.98 -21.29
CA GLU A 72 -14.30 12.74 -20.51
C GLU A 72 -12.84 12.43 -20.08
N GLU A 73 -11.87 12.64 -20.97
CA GLU A 73 -10.44 12.48 -20.68
C GLU A 73 -9.95 13.53 -19.67
N ALA A 74 -10.39 14.80 -19.81
CA ALA A 74 -10.10 15.85 -18.84
C ALA A 74 -10.74 15.58 -17.47
N ALA A 75 -11.97 15.08 -17.43
CA ALA A 75 -12.65 14.70 -16.22
C ALA A 75 -11.97 13.49 -15.54
N ALA A 76 -11.49 12.51 -16.32
CA ALA A 76 -10.71 11.38 -15.80
C ALA A 76 -9.33 11.80 -15.25
N THR A 77 -8.74 12.87 -15.83
CA THR A 77 -7.44 13.41 -15.37
C THR A 77 -7.58 14.30 -14.13
N THR A 78 -8.79 14.75 -13.83
CA THR A 78 -9.09 15.54 -12.61
C THR A 78 -9.53 14.63 -11.45
N GLN A 79 -9.14 13.36 -11.45
CA GLN A 79 -9.34 12.52 -10.29
C GLN A 79 -8.54 13.15 -9.13
N GLU A 80 -9.25 13.66 -8.14
CA GLU A 80 -8.65 14.23 -6.94
C GLU A 80 -7.78 13.16 -6.31
N VAL A 81 -6.47 13.41 -6.28
CA VAL A 81 -5.51 12.46 -5.69
C VAL A 81 -5.70 12.51 -4.19
N THR A 82 -6.35 11.48 -3.66
CA THR A 82 -6.46 11.30 -2.22
C THR A 82 -5.13 10.79 -1.67
N THR A 83 -4.61 11.44 -0.64
CA THR A 83 -3.36 11.08 0.00
C THR A 83 -3.55 10.80 1.49
N ALA A 84 -2.70 9.94 2.02
CA ALA A 84 -2.51 9.74 3.44
C ALA A 84 -1.00 9.80 3.74
N THR A 85 -0.62 10.59 4.73
CA THR A 85 0.76 10.73 5.18
C THR A 85 1.04 9.79 6.33
N VAL A 86 2.12 9.01 6.24
CA VAL A 86 2.55 8.08 7.27
C VAL A 86 3.95 8.47 7.73
N LEU A 87 4.10 8.76 9.02
CA LEU A 87 5.39 8.89 9.70
C LEU A 87 5.63 7.64 10.52
N ALA A 88 6.75 6.99 10.34
CA ALA A 88 7.15 5.83 11.13
C ALA A 88 8.51 6.08 11.76
N VAL A 89 8.62 5.85 13.03
CA VAL A 89 9.89 5.88 13.77
C VAL A 89 10.23 4.48 14.27
N GLY A 90 11.48 4.28 14.69
CA GLY A 90 11.97 3.00 15.18
C GLY A 90 11.54 2.68 16.61
N ASP A 91 12.44 1.99 17.33
CA ASP A 91 12.17 1.44 18.63
C ASP A 91 12.18 2.51 19.72
N ASN A 92 11.12 2.57 20.49
CA ASN A 92 11.06 3.23 21.76
C ASN A 92 11.56 2.25 22.84
N LEU A 93 12.87 2.14 22.94
CA LEU A 93 13.54 1.31 23.92
C LEU A 93 13.88 2.14 25.16
N VAL A 94 13.19 1.84 26.25
CA VAL A 94 13.30 2.60 27.49
C VAL A 94 14.48 2.09 28.34
N GLN A 95 15.59 2.79 28.25
CA GLN A 95 16.82 2.53 29.00
C GLN A 95 16.95 3.38 30.27
N PRO A 96 17.88 3.08 31.20
CA PRO A 96 17.99 3.78 32.48
C PRO A 96 18.14 5.30 32.38
N SER A 97 18.86 5.79 31.35
CA SER A 97 19.04 7.24 31.15
C SER A 97 17.74 7.93 30.75
N LEU A 98 16.90 7.26 29.94
CA LEU A 98 15.58 7.77 29.57
C LEU A 98 14.64 7.76 30.79
N LEU A 99 14.62 6.69 31.57
CA LEU A 99 13.85 6.62 32.81
C LEU A 99 14.21 7.76 33.75
N ALA A 100 15.51 7.99 33.98
CA ALA A 100 15.97 9.07 34.86
C ALA A 100 15.57 10.46 34.36
N SER A 101 15.42 10.66 33.04
CA SER A 101 15.07 11.97 32.45
C SER A 101 13.65 12.45 32.77
N GLY A 102 12.74 11.53 33.03
CA GLY A 102 11.32 11.82 33.30
C GLY A 102 10.94 11.76 34.78
N GLN A 103 11.83 11.25 35.63
CA GLN A 103 11.60 11.18 37.07
C GLN A 103 11.90 12.53 37.72
N SER A 104 11.04 12.94 38.66
CA SER A 104 11.28 14.13 39.47
C SER A 104 11.46 13.74 40.94
N GLU A 105 12.09 14.63 41.71
CA GLU A 105 12.27 14.47 43.15
C GLU A 105 10.93 14.42 43.93
N THR A 106 9.86 14.92 43.30
CA THR A 106 8.51 14.89 43.90
C THR A 106 7.75 13.60 43.62
N GLY A 107 8.38 12.63 42.93
CA GLY A 107 7.76 11.35 42.55
C GLY A 107 6.75 11.41 41.40
N ALA A 108 6.53 12.56 40.77
CA ALA A 108 5.75 12.69 39.56
C ALA A 108 6.66 12.34 38.35
N TRP A 109 6.17 11.47 37.46
CA TRP A 109 6.89 11.05 36.28
C TRP A 109 6.29 11.73 35.04
N ASN A 110 7.13 12.29 34.19
CA ASN A 110 6.70 12.90 32.94
C ASN A 110 7.82 12.79 31.89
N TYR A 111 7.45 12.30 30.71
CA TYR A 111 8.39 12.05 29.61
C TYR A 111 8.07 12.87 28.35
N ASP A 112 7.19 13.87 28.42
CA ASP A 112 6.81 14.71 27.26
C ASP A 112 8.00 15.37 26.58
N SER A 113 9.03 15.72 27.38
CA SER A 113 10.25 16.37 26.87
C SER A 113 11.08 15.48 25.94
N VAL A 114 10.94 14.15 26.04
CA VAL A 114 11.65 13.18 25.20
C VAL A 114 11.27 13.35 23.74
N TYR A 115 10.00 13.62 23.46
CA TYR A 115 9.45 13.72 22.10
C TYR A 115 9.24 15.17 21.64
N ALA A 116 9.55 16.17 22.47
CA ALA A 116 9.20 17.56 22.23
C ALA A 116 9.75 18.11 20.90
N ASN A 117 10.96 17.72 20.55
CA ASN A 117 11.61 18.19 19.30
C ASN A 117 11.02 17.58 18.03
N LEU A 118 10.34 16.47 18.12
CA LEU A 118 9.71 15.75 16.99
C LEU A 118 8.21 15.97 16.93
N LYS A 119 7.63 16.59 17.97
CA LYS A 119 6.17 16.73 18.13
C LYS A 119 5.48 17.35 16.92
N SER A 120 6.07 18.38 16.33
CA SER A 120 5.49 19.05 15.15
C SER A 120 5.42 18.13 13.93
N ASP A 121 6.45 17.33 13.71
CA ASP A 121 6.52 16.40 12.58
C ASP A 121 5.57 15.21 12.79
N ILE A 122 5.51 14.70 14.02
CA ILE A 122 4.59 13.63 14.42
C ILE A 122 3.14 14.06 14.20
N GLN A 123 2.77 15.25 14.66
CA GLN A 123 1.40 15.78 14.54
C GLN A 123 1.03 16.23 13.12
N ALA A 124 2.00 16.41 12.23
CA ALA A 124 1.73 16.75 10.83
C ALA A 124 1.34 15.52 9.99
N ALA A 125 1.58 14.31 10.48
CA ALA A 125 1.23 13.08 9.78
C ALA A 125 -0.19 12.63 10.12
N ASP A 126 -0.91 12.08 9.13
CA ASP A 126 -2.22 11.45 9.37
C ASP A 126 -2.09 10.19 10.24
N ILE A 127 -1.00 9.45 10.01
CA ILE A 127 -0.61 8.28 10.80
C ILE A 127 0.80 8.49 11.30
N ALA A 128 0.98 8.50 12.61
CA ALA A 128 2.26 8.54 13.27
C ALA A 128 2.45 7.24 14.05
N MET A 129 3.43 6.43 13.63
CA MET A 129 3.69 5.11 14.16
C MET A 129 5.02 5.02 14.90
N VAL A 130 5.01 4.33 16.03
CA VAL A 130 6.21 4.01 16.85
C VAL A 130 6.20 2.53 17.23
N ASN A 131 7.37 1.92 17.29
CA ASN A 131 7.53 0.60 17.87
C ASN A 131 7.84 0.72 19.39
N GLN A 132 6.89 0.32 20.23
CA GLN A 132 7.09 0.24 21.68
C GLN A 132 7.76 -1.08 22.01
N GLU A 133 9.06 -1.03 22.26
CA GLU A 133 9.90 -2.22 22.35
C GLU A 133 9.70 -3.01 23.65
N THR A 134 9.36 -2.33 24.74
CA THR A 134 9.28 -2.88 26.10
C THR A 134 7.87 -2.84 26.66
N PRO A 135 7.46 -3.84 27.47
CA PRO A 135 6.11 -3.87 28.06
C PRO A 135 5.90 -2.76 29.09
N PHE A 136 4.64 -2.36 29.29
CA PHE A 136 4.25 -1.36 30.28
C PHE A 136 3.85 -1.99 31.61
N THR A 137 4.13 -1.24 32.69
CA THR A 137 3.62 -1.52 34.04
C THR A 137 3.11 -0.25 34.71
N THR A 138 2.06 -0.37 35.51
CA THR A 138 1.52 0.65 36.41
C THR A 138 2.24 0.65 37.78
N ASP A 139 2.99 -0.39 38.08
CA ASP A 139 3.78 -0.50 39.30
C ASP A 139 5.17 0.13 39.14
N HIS A 140 5.33 1.35 39.63
CA HIS A 140 6.62 2.07 39.57
C HIS A 140 7.77 1.30 40.29
N SER A 141 7.47 0.40 41.22
CA SER A 141 8.51 -0.40 41.87
C SER A 141 9.05 -1.53 40.98
N ALA A 142 8.28 -1.90 39.96
CA ALA A 142 8.67 -2.92 38.97
C ALA A 142 9.38 -2.32 37.75
N VAL A 143 9.41 -0.98 37.61
CA VAL A 143 10.02 -0.32 36.44
C VAL A 143 11.50 -0.63 36.34
N SER A 144 11.91 -1.05 35.14
CA SER A 144 13.31 -1.43 34.85
C SER A 144 13.70 -0.97 33.43
N GLY A 145 14.81 -0.28 33.31
CA GLY A 145 15.42 0.09 32.01
C GLY A 145 16.48 -0.93 31.53
N THR A 146 16.54 -2.11 32.17
CA THR A 146 17.40 -3.23 31.78
C THR A 146 16.58 -4.52 31.85
N ALA A 147 17.04 -5.57 31.17
CA ALA A 147 16.32 -6.84 31.16
C ALA A 147 16.24 -7.47 32.58
N PRO A 148 15.07 -7.95 32.97
CA PRO A 148 13.80 -7.91 32.28
C PRO A 148 13.20 -6.48 32.28
N TYR A 149 12.86 -5.96 31.09
CA TYR A 149 12.40 -4.60 30.95
C TYR A 149 10.95 -4.41 31.42
N ALA A 150 10.69 -3.25 32.05
CA ALA A 150 9.36 -2.83 32.43
C ALA A 150 9.26 -1.30 32.33
N THR A 151 8.41 -0.80 31.46
CA THR A 151 8.27 0.62 31.14
C THR A 151 7.14 1.25 31.94
N PRO A 152 7.30 2.44 32.53
CA PRO A 152 6.21 3.13 33.19
C PRO A 152 5.18 3.64 32.16
N THR A 153 3.91 3.61 32.54
CA THR A 153 2.80 4.02 31.66
C THR A 153 2.87 5.48 31.18
N GLU A 154 3.55 6.35 31.94
CA GLU A 154 3.78 7.76 31.60
C GLU A 154 4.61 7.95 30.32
N ILE A 155 5.38 6.94 29.91
CA ILE A 155 6.02 6.92 28.58
C ILE A 155 4.94 6.80 27.48
N GLY A 156 3.95 5.94 27.69
CA GLY A 156 2.82 5.80 26.76
C GLY A 156 1.99 7.08 26.68
N ASP A 157 1.74 7.74 27.81
CA ASP A 157 1.07 9.05 27.83
C ASP A 157 1.87 10.08 27.03
N ALA A 158 3.19 10.10 27.17
CA ALA A 158 4.05 11.01 26.42
C ALA A 158 4.09 10.72 24.90
N LEU A 159 4.00 9.45 24.49
CA LEU A 159 3.84 9.09 23.08
C LEU A 159 2.54 9.65 22.51
N VAL A 160 1.42 9.50 23.22
CA VAL A 160 0.14 10.03 22.79
C VAL A 160 0.14 11.57 22.77
N ASN A 161 0.71 12.19 23.81
CA ASN A 161 0.86 13.66 23.88
C ASN A 161 1.76 14.20 22.75
N ALA A 162 2.72 13.41 22.26
CA ALA A 162 3.51 13.76 21.08
C ALA A 162 2.69 13.68 19.77
N GLY A 163 1.67 12.82 19.70
CA GLY A 163 0.79 12.67 18.55
C GLY A 163 0.86 11.30 17.88
N PHE A 164 1.55 10.32 18.47
CA PHE A 164 1.54 8.94 17.95
C PHE A 164 0.14 8.33 18.11
N ASN A 165 -0.36 7.73 17.04
CA ASN A 165 -1.70 7.14 16.97
C ASN A 165 -1.69 5.66 16.56
N VAL A 166 -0.53 5.14 16.14
CA VAL A 166 -0.31 3.71 15.90
C VAL A 166 0.91 3.25 16.70
N VAL A 167 0.74 2.19 17.49
CA VAL A 167 1.81 1.60 18.31
C VAL A 167 1.95 0.13 17.96
N THR A 168 3.14 -0.29 17.58
CA THR A 168 3.49 -1.70 17.38
C THR A 168 4.18 -2.23 18.61
N SER A 169 3.86 -3.47 19.03
CA SER A 169 4.37 -4.06 20.27
C SER A 169 4.69 -5.56 20.20
N ALA A 170 4.67 -6.18 18.99
CA ALA A 170 5.22 -7.51 18.84
C ALA A 170 6.73 -7.40 18.66
N THR A 171 7.44 -7.42 19.77
CA THR A 171 8.90 -7.21 19.88
C THR A 171 9.57 -8.37 20.60
N ALA A 172 10.89 -8.42 20.55
CA ALA A 172 11.65 -9.46 21.25
C ALA A 172 11.62 -9.32 22.79
N LEU A 173 11.25 -8.13 23.30
CA LEU A 173 11.29 -7.81 24.73
C LEU A 173 9.89 -7.77 25.37
N ILE A 174 8.84 -7.96 24.57
CA ILE A 174 7.46 -7.81 25.06
C ILE A 174 7.08 -8.84 26.13
N ASP A 175 7.69 -10.02 26.11
CA ASP A 175 7.44 -11.12 27.03
C ASP A 175 8.51 -11.27 28.12
N ASP A 176 9.42 -10.32 28.28
CA ASP A 176 10.48 -10.34 29.31
C ASP A 176 9.95 -10.60 30.72
N ASN A 177 8.77 -10.11 31.03
CA ASN A 177 8.08 -10.31 32.32
C ASN A 177 6.85 -11.22 32.17
N GLY A 178 6.74 -11.96 31.06
CA GLY A 178 5.69 -12.93 30.81
C GLY A 178 4.32 -12.33 30.48
N SER A 179 3.35 -13.22 30.36
CA SER A 179 1.99 -12.87 29.90
C SER A 179 1.24 -11.88 30.80
N SER A 180 1.59 -11.80 32.08
CA SER A 180 0.96 -10.84 33.02
C SER A 180 1.22 -9.41 32.57
N MET A 181 2.46 -9.06 32.22
CA MET A 181 2.82 -7.71 31.84
C MET A 181 2.35 -7.38 30.41
N ILE A 182 2.27 -8.40 29.53
CA ILE A 182 1.59 -8.23 28.23
C ILE A 182 0.12 -7.83 28.42
N ASN A 183 -0.59 -8.50 29.35
CA ASN A 183 -1.98 -8.17 29.67
C ASN A 183 -2.10 -6.78 30.32
N GLU A 184 -1.15 -6.38 31.15
CA GLU A 184 -1.10 -5.03 31.73
C GLU A 184 -0.89 -3.97 30.64
N THR A 185 0.04 -4.21 29.71
CA THR A 185 0.25 -3.37 28.53
C THR A 185 -1.02 -3.23 27.69
N LEU A 186 -1.70 -4.35 27.38
CA LEU A 186 -2.97 -4.34 26.66
C LEU A 186 -4.04 -3.53 27.38
N ASN A 187 -4.20 -3.76 28.70
CA ASN A 187 -5.19 -3.05 29.50
C ASN A 187 -4.90 -1.54 29.58
N TYR A 188 -3.64 -1.15 29.71
CA TYR A 188 -3.24 0.25 29.69
C TYR A 188 -3.72 0.95 28.40
N TRP A 189 -3.36 0.40 27.22
CA TRP A 189 -3.78 0.99 25.95
C TRP A 189 -5.29 1.04 25.78
N GLU A 190 -5.99 -0.05 26.12
CA GLU A 190 -7.45 -0.12 25.96
C GLU A 190 -8.21 0.82 26.90
N THR A 191 -7.68 1.07 28.10
CA THR A 191 -8.40 1.88 29.09
C THR A 191 -8.00 3.35 29.09
N SER A 192 -6.70 3.64 28.90
CA SER A 192 -6.18 5.00 28.96
C SER A 192 -6.16 5.69 27.59
N HIS A 193 -5.92 4.93 26.51
CA HIS A 193 -5.76 5.48 25.16
C HIS A 193 -6.49 4.61 24.12
N PRO A 194 -7.82 4.47 24.20
CA PRO A 194 -8.60 3.60 23.30
C PRO A 194 -8.56 4.04 21.84
N ASP A 195 -8.21 5.29 21.56
CA ASP A 195 -8.08 5.84 20.21
C ASP A 195 -6.76 5.44 19.52
N VAL A 196 -5.80 4.91 20.27
CA VAL A 196 -4.54 4.41 19.71
C VAL A 196 -4.75 3.05 19.07
N THR A 197 -4.26 2.90 17.85
CA THR A 197 -4.24 1.60 17.17
C THR A 197 -3.05 0.79 17.65
N LEU A 198 -3.28 -0.12 18.60
CA LEU A 198 -2.29 -1.06 19.07
C LEU A 198 -2.22 -2.28 18.17
N VAL A 199 -1.01 -2.67 17.75
CA VAL A 199 -0.74 -3.78 16.81
C VAL A 199 0.31 -4.73 17.41
N GLY A 200 0.12 -6.02 17.21
CA GLY A 200 1.14 -7.04 17.49
C GLY A 200 0.93 -7.84 18.76
N ILE A 201 0.21 -7.33 19.77
CA ILE A 201 -0.19 -8.07 20.96
C ILE A 201 -1.70 -8.16 21.07
N HIS A 202 -2.20 -9.29 21.57
CA HIS A 202 -3.63 -9.62 21.57
C HIS A 202 -4.02 -10.41 22.79
N LYS A 203 -5.26 -10.24 23.27
CA LYS A 203 -5.80 -11.02 24.40
C LYS A 203 -6.11 -12.48 24.08
N ASN A 204 -6.39 -12.76 22.80
CA ASN A 204 -6.84 -14.07 22.35
C ASN A 204 -6.60 -14.27 20.86
N GLN A 205 -6.82 -15.49 20.37
CA GLN A 205 -6.64 -15.88 18.97
C GLN A 205 -7.49 -15.04 18.00
N SER A 206 -8.71 -14.68 18.37
CA SER A 206 -9.57 -13.85 17.51
C SER A 206 -8.96 -12.47 17.21
N GLY A 207 -8.20 -11.90 18.16
CA GLY A 207 -7.46 -10.67 17.96
C GLY A 207 -6.32 -10.84 16.94
N ILE A 208 -5.64 -11.98 16.97
CA ILE A 208 -4.56 -12.31 16.03
C ILE A 208 -5.10 -12.42 14.60
N ASP A 209 -6.25 -13.06 14.45
CA ASP A 209 -6.87 -13.33 13.13
C ASP A 209 -7.48 -12.07 12.49
N THR A 210 -7.59 -10.97 13.24
CA THR A 210 -8.21 -9.74 12.77
C THR A 210 -7.16 -8.63 12.57
N PRO A 211 -6.81 -8.29 11.33
CA PRO A 211 -5.84 -7.22 11.07
C PRO A 211 -6.37 -5.87 11.54
N LYS A 212 -5.50 -5.04 12.08
CA LYS A 212 -5.80 -3.66 12.42
C LYS A 212 -5.77 -2.81 11.15
N ILE A 213 -6.88 -2.15 10.84
CA ILE A 213 -7.04 -1.30 9.67
C ILE A 213 -7.35 0.12 10.12
N VAL A 214 -6.57 1.08 9.65
CA VAL A 214 -6.83 2.52 9.82
C VAL A 214 -7.28 3.07 8.46
N GLU A 215 -8.34 3.85 8.45
CA GLU A 215 -8.86 4.49 7.24
C GLU A 215 -8.62 6.00 7.32
N ILE A 216 -7.86 6.53 6.36
CA ILE A 216 -7.55 7.95 6.22
C ILE A 216 -7.94 8.41 4.83
N ASN A 217 -8.82 9.39 4.74
CA ASN A 217 -9.27 9.95 3.46
C ASN A 217 -9.80 8.88 2.47
N GLY A 218 -10.42 7.81 2.98
CA GLY A 218 -10.90 6.67 2.18
C GLY A 218 -9.83 5.65 1.80
N ILE A 219 -8.56 5.86 2.19
CA ILE A 219 -7.46 4.90 2.02
C ILE A 219 -7.42 3.98 3.24
N LYS A 220 -7.53 2.67 3.01
CA LYS A 220 -7.45 1.65 4.07
C LYS A 220 -6.03 1.10 4.15
N ILE A 221 -5.42 1.25 5.32
CA ILE A 221 -4.06 0.82 5.60
C ILE A 221 -4.12 -0.25 6.68
N ALA A 222 -3.63 -1.46 6.36
CA ALA A 222 -3.56 -2.57 7.32
C ALA A 222 -2.17 -2.60 7.95
N PHE A 223 -2.12 -2.74 9.28
CA PHE A 223 -0.88 -2.89 10.05
C PHE A 223 -0.71 -4.33 10.50
N LEU A 224 0.47 -4.88 10.23
CA LEU A 224 0.88 -6.24 10.60
C LEU A 224 2.20 -6.14 11.36
N ASN A 225 2.24 -6.72 12.56
CA ASN A 225 3.43 -6.73 13.39
C ASN A 225 3.56 -8.11 14.06
N TYR A 226 4.69 -8.75 13.87
CA TYR A 226 4.97 -10.10 14.37
C TYR A 226 6.36 -10.14 14.98
N THR A 227 6.53 -11.01 15.96
CA THR A 227 7.83 -11.33 16.54
C THR A 227 7.96 -12.85 16.75
N PHE A 228 9.18 -13.32 16.95
CA PHE A 228 9.42 -14.67 17.43
C PHE A 228 9.34 -14.68 18.96
N PRO A 229 8.79 -15.75 19.58
CA PRO A 229 8.84 -15.89 21.03
C PRO A 229 10.29 -15.90 21.49
N SER A 230 10.60 -15.20 22.58
CA SER A 230 11.93 -15.22 23.16
C SER A 230 12.31 -16.66 23.61
N TYR A 231 13.59 -16.93 23.55
CA TYR A 231 14.11 -18.22 24.03
C TYR A 231 13.78 -18.38 25.51
N GLY A 232 12.75 -19.17 25.83
CA GLY A 232 12.28 -19.41 27.19
C GLY A 232 10.79 -19.23 27.43
N SER A 233 10.09 -18.54 26.55
CA SER A 233 8.63 -18.45 26.61
C SER A 233 8.02 -19.80 26.20
N GLN A 234 7.76 -20.63 27.19
CA GLN A 234 6.92 -21.82 27.02
C GLN A 234 5.54 -21.31 26.61
N THR A 235 5.14 -21.56 25.39
CA THR A 235 3.75 -21.39 24.98
C THR A 235 2.88 -22.10 25.97
N VAL A 236 2.11 -21.35 26.76
CA VAL A 236 1.06 -21.93 27.58
C VAL A 236 0.01 -22.39 26.58
N SER A 237 0.14 -23.64 26.15
CA SER A 237 -0.94 -24.36 25.52
C SER A 237 -2.08 -24.39 26.51
N SER A 238 -3.07 -23.53 26.31
CA SER A 238 -4.36 -23.64 26.95
C SER A 238 -4.92 -24.99 26.55
N GLY A 239 -4.86 -25.93 27.50
CA GLY A 239 -5.41 -27.25 27.31
C GLY A 239 -6.88 -27.21 26.98
N ASP A 240 -7.21 -27.85 25.96
CA ASP A 240 -8.26 -28.85 25.87
C ASP A 240 -8.10 -29.58 24.54
N SER A 241 -7.63 -30.80 24.65
CA SER A 241 -8.12 -31.93 23.81
C SER A 241 -7.31 -33.15 24.13
N THR A 242 -7.94 -34.02 24.83
CA THR A 242 -7.67 -35.45 24.85
C THR A 242 -7.47 -35.97 23.44
N ASP A 243 -6.26 -36.35 23.07
CA ASP A 243 -6.12 -37.57 22.30
C ASP A 243 -4.77 -38.26 22.57
N ASN A 244 -4.93 -39.50 22.85
CA ASN A 244 -3.93 -40.47 23.27
C ASN A 244 -3.41 -41.13 21.98
N SER A 245 -2.13 -40.99 21.67
CA SER A 245 -1.44 -42.02 20.90
C SER A 245 0.07 -41.95 21.07
N ASN A 246 0.49 -42.90 21.79
CA ASN A 246 1.73 -43.63 21.97
C ASN A 246 2.65 -43.58 20.73
N GLY A 247 3.91 -43.20 20.95
CA GLY A 247 4.95 -43.28 19.92
C GLY A 247 6.34 -43.06 20.54
N SER A 248 6.80 -44.08 21.22
CA SER A 248 8.17 -44.25 21.67
C SER A 248 9.12 -44.26 20.45
N ALA A 249 10.16 -43.45 20.50
CA ALA A 249 11.42 -43.75 19.84
C ALA A 249 12.55 -43.10 20.60
N ASN A 250 13.17 -43.97 21.35
CA ASN A 250 14.45 -43.89 22.01
C ASN A 250 15.53 -43.81 20.92
N ASP A 251 16.46 -42.88 21.00
CA ASP A 251 17.80 -43.12 20.46
C ASP A 251 18.85 -42.41 21.31
N SER A 252 19.47 -43.28 22.09
CA SER A 252 20.70 -43.02 22.80
C SER A 252 21.88 -43.18 21.83
N ALA A 253 22.77 -42.23 21.83
CA ALA A 253 24.13 -42.46 21.36
C ALA A 253 25.11 -41.72 22.26
N SER A 254 25.63 -42.47 23.21
CA SER A 254 26.85 -42.21 23.92
C SER A 254 28.06 -42.48 22.99
N SER A 255 29.09 -41.68 23.10
CA SER A 255 30.45 -42.18 22.90
C SER A 255 31.43 -41.36 23.72
N ASP A 256 31.95 -42.08 24.74
CA ASP A 256 33.21 -41.87 25.40
C ASP A 256 34.35 -41.54 24.45
N THR A 257 35.27 -40.72 24.90
CA THR A 257 36.68 -41.13 24.94
C THR A 257 37.46 -40.25 25.92
N SER A 258 37.91 -40.87 26.95
CA SER A 258 39.02 -40.52 27.81
C SER A 258 40.33 -40.33 27.01
N ASP A 259 41.19 -39.37 27.38
CA ASP A 259 42.57 -39.80 27.74
C ASP A 259 43.29 -38.75 28.58
N SER A 260 44.06 -39.27 29.46
CA SER A 260 44.90 -38.74 30.51
C SER A 260 46.26 -38.26 29.99
N SER A 261 46.87 -37.32 30.66
CA SER A 261 48.26 -37.36 31.19
C SER A 261 48.64 -36.01 31.78
N THR A 262 48.84 -35.90 33.07
CA THR A 262 50.08 -35.93 33.88
C THR A 262 51.16 -34.92 33.43
N GLY A 263 51.59 -34.12 34.40
CA GLY A 263 52.86 -33.41 34.38
C GLY A 263 52.86 -32.19 35.26
N ASP A 264 53.04 -32.35 36.50
CA ASP A 264 54.06 -31.94 37.44
C ASP A 264 54.62 -30.54 37.40
N ALA A 265 54.44 -29.86 38.48
CA ALA A 265 55.44 -29.28 39.45
C ALA A 265 56.25 -28.09 38.92
N ASP A 266 56.32 -26.99 39.54
CA ASP A 266 57.07 -26.64 40.71
C ASP A 266 57.10 -25.13 40.96
N SER A 267 56.85 -24.69 42.15
CA SER A 267 57.73 -24.01 43.08
C SER A 267 58.00 -22.51 42.91
N SER A 268 57.72 -21.87 44.00
CA SER A 268 58.46 -20.75 44.65
C SER A 268 58.35 -19.36 43.94
N GLY A 269 58.13 -18.33 44.62
CA GLY A 269 58.44 -17.84 45.92
C GLY A 269 58.19 -16.32 45.90
N SER A 270 57.64 -15.90 46.98
CA SER A 270 58.18 -14.81 47.85
C SER A 270 58.34 -13.39 47.35
N THR A 271 57.76 -12.58 48.05
CA THR A 271 58.11 -11.47 48.95
C THR A 271 57.75 -10.08 48.42
N ASP A 272 56.91 -9.43 49.21
CA ASP A 272 57.12 -8.18 49.93
C ASP A 272 57.46 -6.95 49.08
N THR A 273 56.74 -5.88 49.17
CA THR A 273 56.87 -4.82 50.16
C THR A 273 56.02 -3.61 49.85
N SER A 274 55.31 -3.19 50.83
CA SER A 274 54.85 -1.84 51.15
C SER A 274 55.59 -0.65 50.49
N THR A 275 54.89 0.42 50.12
CA THR A 275 55.02 1.72 50.78
C THR A 275 54.02 2.73 50.20
N SER A 276 53.30 3.29 51.04
CA SER A 276 52.81 4.63 51.30
C SER A 276 53.36 5.79 50.41
N GLY A 277 52.49 6.70 50.04
CA GLY A 277 52.88 8.01 49.53
C GLY A 277 51.66 8.93 49.35
N LYS A 278 51.47 9.71 50.34
CA LYS A 278 50.59 10.84 50.55
C LYS A 278 50.94 12.03 49.62
N GLY A 279 49.96 12.84 49.30
CA GLY A 279 50.15 14.29 49.14
C GLY A 279 49.77 14.84 47.75
N SER A 280 48.86 15.57 47.59
CA SER A 280 48.41 16.95 47.76
C SER A 280 47.14 17.14 46.94
#